data_9766f49127508399eec0b7bac656d5a2
#
_entry.id   9766f49127508399eec0b7bac656d5a2
#
_cell.length_a   1.000
_cell.length_b   1.000
_cell.length_c   1.000
_cell.angle_alpha   90.00
_cell.angle_beta   90.00
_cell.angle_gamma   90.00
#
_symmetry.space_group_name_H-M   'P 1'
#
loop_
_entity.id
_entity.type
_entity.pdbx_description
1 polymer ?
#
loop_
_entity_poly.entity_id
_entity_poly.type
_entity_poly.pdbx_seq_one_letter_code
_entity_poly.pdbx_strand_id
1 'polypeptide(L)'
;PQAALRVCIETRACNERERFHVDHVALRLICTYRGQGTQWLPAHVIETSSGGGGSDAVPASMLQEIPGGAIAVMKGRRYPDQPDSGLVHRSPMAGVDSPRILAMVDIDFA
;
A
#
# COMPACT_ATOMS: atom_id res chain seq x y z
N PRO A 1 -24.45 6.33 10.83
CA PRO A 1 -23.26 6.58 10.02
C PRO A 1 -23.25 5.74 8.77
N GLN A 2 -22.81 6.33 7.70
CA GLN A 2 -22.72 5.67 6.41
C GLN A 2 -21.25 5.49 6.04
N ALA A 3 -20.98 4.45 5.29
CA ALA A 3 -19.66 4.23 4.73
C ALA A 3 -19.78 4.26 3.21
N ALA A 4 -18.80 4.86 2.56
CA ALA A 4 -18.68 4.81 1.12
C ALA A 4 -17.72 3.68 0.76
N LEU A 5 -18.13 2.84 -0.18
CA LEU A 5 -17.32 1.74 -0.68
C LEU A 5 -16.99 1.96 -2.15
N ARG A 6 -15.74 1.72 -2.50
CA ARG A 6 -15.30 1.73 -3.89
C ARG A 6 -14.55 0.44 -4.17
N VAL A 7 -15.05 -0.33 -5.13
CA VAL A 7 -14.44 -1.58 -5.55
C VAL A 7 -13.75 -1.38 -6.89
N CYS A 8 -12.53 -1.84 -7.00
CA CYS A 8 -11.73 -1.66 -8.21
C CYS A 8 -10.89 -2.91 -8.47
N ILE A 9 -10.83 -3.31 -9.73
CA ILE A 9 -9.89 -4.33 -10.19
C ILE A 9 -9.00 -3.65 -11.21
N GLU A 10 -7.69 -3.73 -11.00
CA GLU A 10 -6.72 -3.03 -11.83
C GLU A 10 -5.67 -3.98 -12.39
N THR A 11 -5.24 -3.68 -13.61
CA THR A 11 -4.03 -4.22 -14.19
C THR A 11 -3.00 -3.10 -14.18
N ARG A 12 -1.86 -3.34 -13.55
CA ARG A 12 -0.78 -2.36 -13.46
C ARG A 12 0.47 -2.86 -14.16
N ALA A 13 0.99 -2.03 -15.05
CA ALA A 13 2.25 -2.29 -15.74
C ALA A 13 3.04 -0.98 -15.73
N CYS A 14 4.01 -0.88 -14.83
CA CYS A 14 4.83 0.31 -14.67
C CYS A 14 6.28 -0.09 -14.45
N ASN A 15 7.18 0.48 -15.25
CA ASN A 15 8.61 0.19 -15.16
C ASN A 15 9.31 0.93 -14.03
N GLU A 16 8.61 1.84 -13.37
CA GLU A 16 9.15 2.59 -12.25
C GLU A 16 8.52 2.13 -10.95
N ARG A 17 9.32 2.13 -9.88
CA ARG A 17 8.76 1.87 -8.55
C ARG A 17 7.94 3.05 -8.10
N GLU A 18 6.79 2.74 -7.53
CA GLU A 18 5.99 3.73 -6.85
C GLU A 18 6.73 4.23 -5.61
N ARG A 19 6.54 5.48 -5.25
CA ARG A 19 7.08 6.02 -3.99
C ARG A 19 6.28 5.49 -2.81
N PHE A 20 6.96 5.30 -1.69
CA PHE A 20 6.27 4.95 -0.46
C PHE A 20 5.30 6.07 -0.08
N HIS A 21 4.09 5.67 0.28
CA HIS A 21 3.02 6.62 0.61
C HIS A 21 1.99 5.96 1.53
N VAL A 22 1.09 6.77 2.04
CA VAL A 22 -0.09 6.34 2.76
C VAL A 22 -1.31 6.70 1.92
N ASP A 23 -2.23 5.78 1.77
CA ASP A 23 -3.44 6.03 1.00
C ASP A 23 -4.34 7.07 1.67
N HIS A 24 -5.03 7.86 0.86
CA HIS A 24 -5.95 8.89 1.33
C HIS A 24 -7.38 8.36 1.44
N VAL A 25 -7.53 7.26 2.14
CA VAL A 25 -8.82 6.61 2.46
C VAL A 25 -8.78 6.20 3.93
N ALA A 26 -9.92 5.78 4.49
CA ALA A 26 -9.93 5.27 5.86
C ALA A 26 -9.32 3.87 5.91
N LEU A 27 -9.81 2.96 5.10
CA LEU A 27 -9.30 1.60 4.98
C LEU A 27 -9.23 1.20 3.52
N ARG A 28 -8.26 0.36 3.20
CA ARG A 28 -8.17 -0.29 1.89
C ARG A 28 -7.92 -1.77 2.10
N LEU A 29 -8.78 -2.60 1.51
CA LEU A 29 -8.50 -4.02 1.36
C LEU A 29 -7.81 -4.20 0.02
N ILE A 30 -6.76 -5.02 -0.01
CA ILE A 30 -6.03 -5.29 -1.25
C ILE A 30 -5.70 -6.77 -1.35
N CYS A 31 -5.84 -7.31 -2.55
CA CYS A 31 -5.43 -8.66 -2.89
C CYS A 31 -4.76 -8.66 -4.25
N THR A 32 -3.55 -9.18 -4.32
CA THR A 32 -2.81 -9.31 -5.58
C THR A 32 -3.04 -10.71 -6.13
N TYR A 33 -3.71 -10.80 -7.28
CA TYR A 33 -3.99 -12.06 -7.94
C TYR A 33 -2.84 -12.53 -8.82
N ARG A 34 -2.11 -11.61 -9.40
CA ARG A 34 -0.99 -11.92 -10.28
C ARG A 34 0.11 -10.90 -10.08
N GLY A 35 1.33 -11.39 -10.06
CA GLY A 35 2.51 -10.56 -9.89
C GLY A 35 2.91 -10.42 -8.43
N GLN A 36 3.88 -9.57 -8.19
CA GLN A 36 4.46 -9.33 -6.88
C GLN A 36 3.50 -8.55 -6.01
N GLY A 37 3.43 -8.89 -4.72
CA GLY A 37 2.55 -8.22 -3.77
C GLY A 37 3.01 -6.82 -3.39
N THR A 38 2.10 -6.08 -2.78
CA THR A 38 2.38 -4.73 -2.27
C THR A 38 3.49 -4.78 -1.22
N GLN A 39 4.41 -3.85 -1.31
CA GLN A 39 5.52 -3.70 -0.37
C GLN A 39 5.15 -2.70 0.72
N TRP A 40 5.53 -2.99 1.95
CA TRP A 40 5.20 -2.12 3.07
C TRP A 40 6.33 -2.05 4.08
N LEU A 41 6.27 -1.04 4.95
CA LEU A 41 7.28 -0.80 5.97
C LEU A 41 6.66 -0.83 7.36
N PRO A 42 7.28 -1.54 8.32
CA PRO A 42 6.88 -1.45 9.72
C PRO A 42 7.08 -0.02 10.27
N ALA A 43 6.24 0.36 11.21
CA ALA A 43 6.27 1.70 11.78
C ALA A 43 7.64 2.06 12.39
N HIS A 44 8.30 1.12 13.06
CA HIS A 44 9.60 1.38 13.66
C HIS A 44 10.70 1.71 12.65
N VAL A 45 10.59 1.17 11.43
CA VAL A 45 11.54 1.48 10.36
C VAL A 45 11.38 2.93 9.91
N ILE A 46 10.14 3.39 9.83
CA ILE A 46 9.83 4.77 9.43
C ILE A 46 10.37 5.75 10.46
N GLU A 47 10.19 5.47 11.74
CA GLU A 47 10.69 6.30 12.83
C GLU A 47 12.21 6.45 12.79
N THR A 48 12.92 5.36 12.51
CA THR A 48 14.38 5.40 12.44
C THR A 48 14.91 6.08 11.18
N SER A 49 14.10 6.13 10.12
CA SER A 49 14.47 6.72 8.83
C SER A 49 14.04 8.18 8.69
N SER A 50 13.45 8.77 9.71
CA SER A 50 12.72 10.04 9.62
C SER A 50 13.59 11.28 9.44
N GLY A 51 14.90 11.14 9.38
CA GLY A 51 15.78 12.30 9.36
C GLY A 51 16.18 12.82 7.98
N GLY A 52 15.84 12.14 6.91
CA GLY A 52 16.31 12.58 5.61
C GLY A 52 15.88 11.66 4.50
N GLY A 53 15.89 11.96 3.32
CA GLY A 53 15.63 11.12 2.17
C GLY A 53 14.32 10.33 2.15
N GLY A 54 13.57 10.38 3.21
CA GLY A 54 12.30 9.67 3.33
C GLY A 54 12.44 8.16 3.32
N SER A 55 11.30 7.48 3.20
CA SER A 55 11.19 6.03 3.23
C SER A 55 11.80 5.34 2.00
N ASP A 56 12.08 6.08 0.93
CA ASP A 56 12.69 5.51 -0.28
C ASP A 56 14.13 5.04 -0.06
N ALA A 57 14.78 5.52 0.99
CA ALA A 57 16.15 5.13 1.35
C ALA A 57 16.22 3.91 2.27
N VAL A 58 15.12 3.23 2.50
CA VAL A 58 15.06 2.08 3.41
C VAL A 58 15.82 0.89 2.83
N PRO A 59 16.66 0.22 3.64
CA PRO A 59 17.34 -0.99 3.18
C PRO A 59 16.35 -2.09 2.77
N ALA A 60 16.68 -2.82 1.72
CA ALA A 60 15.84 -3.91 1.23
C ALA A 60 15.52 -4.96 2.32
N SER A 61 16.42 -5.15 3.28
CA SER A 61 16.20 -6.10 4.38
C SER A 61 15.06 -5.71 5.32
N MET A 62 14.66 -4.44 5.32
CA MET A 62 13.56 -3.93 6.15
C MET A 62 12.22 -3.93 5.42
N LEU A 63 12.24 -4.19 4.13
CA LEU A 63 11.06 -4.18 3.29
C LEU A 63 10.24 -5.44 3.50
N GLN A 64 8.95 -5.27 3.70
CA GLN A 64 8.00 -6.38 3.81
C GLN A 64 7.16 -6.46 2.55
N GLU A 65 6.59 -7.63 2.30
CA GLU A 65 5.72 -7.86 1.16
C GLU A 65 4.46 -8.58 1.62
N ILE A 66 3.32 -8.13 1.11
CA ILE A 66 2.05 -8.85 1.29
C ILE A 66 2.05 -10.01 0.31
N PRO A 67 1.94 -11.26 0.78
CA PRO A 67 1.97 -12.41 -0.13
C PRO A 67 0.87 -12.35 -1.19
N GLY A 68 1.17 -12.83 -2.39
CA GLY A 68 0.16 -12.97 -3.44
C GLY A 68 -0.97 -13.87 -2.97
N GLY A 69 -2.21 -13.48 -3.29
CA GLY A 69 -3.42 -14.18 -2.86
C GLY A 69 -3.88 -13.84 -1.45
N ALA A 70 -3.06 -13.22 -0.63
CA ALA A 70 -3.48 -12.80 0.70
C ALA A 70 -4.31 -11.51 0.62
N ILE A 71 -5.33 -11.42 1.46
CA ILE A 71 -6.11 -10.20 1.61
C ILE A 71 -5.51 -9.41 2.76
N ALA A 72 -5.07 -8.19 2.49
CA ALA A 72 -4.57 -7.30 3.52
C ALA A 72 -5.54 -6.15 3.74
N VAL A 73 -5.69 -5.74 4.98
CA VAL A 73 -6.47 -4.57 5.35
C VAL A 73 -5.48 -3.50 5.81
N MET A 74 -5.46 -2.37 5.10
CA MET A 74 -4.51 -1.29 5.35
C MET A 74 -5.26 -0.05 5.84
N LYS A 75 -4.77 0.54 6.94
CA LYS A 75 -5.26 1.84 7.37
C LYS A 75 -4.69 2.93 6.46
N GLY A 76 -5.51 3.91 6.14
CA GLY A 76 -5.11 5.10 5.43
C GLY A 76 -5.14 6.35 6.31
N ARG A 77 -4.85 7.50 5.71
CA ARG A 77 -4.81 8.78 6.43
C ARG A 77 -6.16 9.21 7.01
N ARG A 78 -7.24 8.73 6.42
CA ARG A 78 -8.59 9.12 6.83
C ARG A 78 -9.21 8.19 7.87
N TYR A 79 -8.42 7.26 8.41
CA TYR A 79 -8.92 6.41 9.50
C TYR A 79 -9.26 7.31 10.70
N PRO A 80 -10.46 7.17 11.29
CA PRO A 80 -10.93 8.10 12.32
C PRO A 80 -10.01 8.21 13.52
N ASP A 81 -9.71 9.45 13.92
CA ASP A 81 -8.92 9.80 15.09
C ASP A 81 -7.47 9.30 15.09
N GLN A 82 -6.99 8.81 13.95
CA GLN A 82 -5.63 8.26 13.84
C GLN A 82 -4.97 8.66 12.52
N PRO A 83 -4.77 9.95 12.26
CA PRO A 83 -4.25 10.41 10.97
C PRO A 83 -2.82 9.96 10.66
N ASP A 84 -2.04 9.66 11.70
CA ASP A 84 -0.64 9.26 11.54
C ASP A 84 -0.42 7.75 11.61
N SER A 85 -1.47 6.95 11.68
CA SER A 85 -1.36 5.50 11.82
C SER A 85 -1.45 4.74 10.50
N GLY A 86 -1.51 5.43 9.38
CA GLY A 86 -1.63 4.81 8.08
C GLY A 86 -0.42 3.95 7.72
N LEU A 87 -0.66 2.87 6.99
CA LEU A 87 0.41 1.98 6.55
C LEU A 87 1.17 2.61 5.39
N VAL A 88 2.48 2.76 5.56
CA VAL A 88 3.38 3.21 4.49
C VAL A 88 3.69 2.02 3.58
N HIS A 89 3.36 2.16 2.32
CA HIS A 89 3.48 1.07 1.35
C HIS A 89 3.70 1.61 -0.06
N ARG A 90 3.99 0.70 -0.97
CA ARG A 90 4.10 1.01 -2.40
C ARG A 90 3.82 -0.22 -3.25
N SER A 91 3.47 0.01 -4.51
CA SER A 91 3.43 -1.04 -5.52
C SER A 91 4.85 -1.34 -5.99
N PRO A 92 5.21 -2.62 -6.18
CA PRO A 92 6.47 -2.97 -6.82
C PRO A 92 6.44 -2.64 -8.31
N MET A 93 7.60 -2.66 -8.95
CA MET A 93 7.68 -2.54 -10.41
C MET A 93 6.97 -3.74 -11.07
N ALA A 94 6.30 -3.47 -12.17
CA ALA A 94 5.66 -4.51 -12.97
C ALA A 94 5.75 -4.12 -14.45
N GLY A 95 6.47 -4.89 -15.24
CA GLY A 95 6.62 -4.63 -16.67
C GLY A 95 5.36 -4.97 -17.47
N VAL A 96 5.31 -4.50 -18.71
CA VAL A 96 4.19 -4.78 -19.61
C VAL A 96 4.04 -6.27 -19.93
N ASP A 97 5.15 -7.02 -19.87
CA ASP A 97 5.15 -8.46 -20.13
C ASP A 97 4.70 -9.29 -18.92
N SER A 98 4.67 -8.68 -17.74
CA SER A 98 4.26 -9.34 -16.50
C SER A 98 3.55 -8.35 -15.60
N PRO A 99 2.36 -7.89 -15.98
CA PRO A 99 1.63 -6.92 -15.21
C PRO A 99 1.10 -7.51 -13.90
N ARG A 100 0.89 -6.63 -12.91
CA ARG A 100 0.17 -7.00 -11.70
C ARG A 100 -1.33 -6.94 -11.97
N ILE A 101 -2.05 -7.89 -11.40
CA ILE A 101 -3.51 -7.85 -11.36
C ILE A 101 -3.92 -7.84 -9.90
N LEU A 102 -4.64 -6.82 -9.48
CA LEU A 102 -5.04 -6.66 -8.10
C LEU A 102 -6.47 -6.17 -7.96
N ALA A 103 -7.10 -6.52 -6.85
CA ALA A 103 -8.40 -6.02 -6.48
C ALA A 103 -8.25 -5.18 -5.22
N MET A 104 -9.01 -4.10 -5.13
CA MET A 104 -9.03 -3.19 -4.00
C MET A 104 -10.46 -2.86 -3.60
N VAL A 105 -10.68 -2.72 -2.32
CA VAL A 105 -11.92 -2.16 -1.78
C VAL A 105 -11.54 -1.03 -0.85
N ASP A 106 -11.90 0.18 -1.25
CA ASP A 106 -11.70 1.37 -0.42
C ASP A 106 -12.93 1.64 0.42
N ILE A 107 -12.71 1.92 1.67
CA ILE A 107 -13.77 2.22 2.64
C ILE A 107 -13.49 3.57 3.26
N ASP A 108 -14.46 4.48 3.17
CA ASP A 108 -14.43 5.76 3.86
C ASP A 108 -15.65 5.88 4.76
N PHE A 109 -15.43 6.34 5.98
CA PHE A 109 -16.51 6.55 6.94
C PHE A 109 -17.04 7.98 6.80
N ALA A 110 -18.33 8.09 6.85
CA ALA A 110 -18.99 9.40 6.77
C ALA A 110 -18.93 10.16 8.10
#